data_926568761dc49ab6c50042974ba047d3
#
_entry.id   926568761dc49ab6c50042974ba047d3
#
_cell.length_a   1.000
_cell.length_b   1.000
_cell.length_c   1.000
_cell.angle_alpha   90.00
_cell.angle_beta   90.00
_cell.angle_gamma   90.00
#
_symmetry.space_group_name_H-M   'P 1'
#
loop_
_entity.id
_entity.type
_entity.pdbx_description
1 polymer ?
#
loop_
_entity_poly.entity_id
_entity_poly.type
_entity_poly.pdbx_seq_one_letter_code
_entity_poly.pdbx_strand_id
1 'polypeptide(L)'
;MGVTLRDKGIRAHDALIIDRNGDFHITNGFSAEKLEELEESGIEAVNVFNFGPVLVLDGEQQYHRGEKAHYTNTSPNSPNPRTAIGQLGPLEYLMVVTDGREVQSPLPDGGTRQHLGCTIVTLTEFMASYHCIQAYNLDGGNSTAMYFDGGTFSTSVRRGVTDIIYFATLADPGN
;
A
#
# COMPACT_ATOMS: atom_id res chain seq x y z
N MET A 1 -15.56 11.47 16.41
CA MET A 1 -15.15 12.61 15.57
C MET A 1 -13.66 12.45 15.28
N GLY A 2 -13.31 12.11 14.02
CA GLY A 2 -11.91 11.97 13.61
C GLY A 2 -11.21 13.33 13.57
N VAL A 3 -9.93 13.37 13.90
CA VAL A 3 -9.12 14.59 13.76
C VAL A 3 -8.41 14.50 12.42
N THR A 4 -8.71 15.40 11.49
CA THR A 4 -7.95 15.52 10.23
C THR A 4 -6.58 16.09 10.55
N LEU A 5 -5.54 15.28 10.49
CA LEU A 5 -4.16 15.69 10.76
C LEU A 5 -3.50 16.40 9.57
N ARG A 6 -4.01 16.19 8.36
CA ARG A 6 -3.43 16.73 7.13
C ARG A 6 -4.48 16.85 6.04
N ASP A 7 -4.96 18.06 5.81
CA ASP A 7 -5.77 18.37 4.65
C ASP A 7 -4.93 19.16 3.63
N LYS A 8 -4.51 18.49 2.56
CA LYS A 8 -3.83 19.12 1.41
C LYS A 8 -4.72 19.26 0.18
N GLY A 9 -6.03 19.18 0.40
CA GLY A 9 -7.02 19.12 -0.66
C GLY A 9 -7.13 17.69 -1.24
N ILE A 10 -8.32 17.36 -1.66
CA ILE A 10 -8.64 16.10 -2.31
C ILE A 10 -7.96 16.10 -3.68
N ARG A 11 -7.12 15.13 -3.94
CA ARG A 11 -6.56 14.90 -5.27
C ARG A 11 -7.43 13.87 -5.97
N ALA A 12 -7.64 14.05 -7.28
CA ALA A 12 -8.38 13.09 -8.11
C ALA A 12 -7.55 11.80 -8.34
N HIS A 13 -7.07 11.20 -7.25
CA HIS A 13 -6.35 9.93 -7.24
C HIS A 13 -7.23 8.87 -6.60
N ASP A 14 -6.88 7.61 -6.81
CA ASP A 14 -7.51 6.51 -6.09
C ASP A 14 -7.37 6.72 -4.58
N ALA A 15 -8.35 6.29 -3.82
CA ALA A 15 -8.28 6.33 -2.37
C ALA A 15 -8.58 4.96 -1.77
N LEU A 16 -7.86 4.64 -0.70
CA LEU A 16 -8.18 3.57 0.23
C LEU A 16 -8.83 4.17 1.46
N ILE A 17 -10.03 3.74 1.76
CA ILE A 17 -10.76 4.03 2.99
C ILE A 17 -10.75 2.76 3.84
N ILE A 18 -10.37 2.89 5.10
CA ILE A 18 -10.51 1.83 6.11
C ILE A 18 -11.62 2.24 7.04
N ASP A 19 -12.66 1.43 7.12
CA ASP A 19 -13.81 1.70 7.97
C ASP A 19 -13.61 1.25 9.43
N ARG A 20 -14.63 1.46 10.26
CA ARG A 20 -14.60 1.11 11.68
C ARG A 20 -14.47 -0.40 11.93
N ASN A 21 -14.88 -1.23 10.98
CA ASN A 21 -14.76 -2.70 11.08
C ASN A 21 -13.37 -3.18 10.65
N GLY A 22 -12.56 -2.30 10.05
CA GLY A 22 -11.28 -2.63 9.44
C GLY A 22 -11.40 -2.99 7.97
N ASP A 23 -12.59 -2.92 7.37
CA ASP A 23 -12.78 -3.27 5.97
C ASP A 23 -12.24 -2.18 5.03
N PHE A 24 -11.67 -2.63 3.92
CA PHE A 24 -11.07 -1.78 2.89
C PHE A 24 -12.08 -1.45 1.81
N HIS A 25 -12.30 -0.16 1.59
CA HIS A 25 -13.09 0.37 0.48
C HIS A 25 -12.17 1.20 -0.41
N ILE A 26 -12.07 0.82 -1.69
CA ILE A 26 -11.20 1.51 -2.64
C ILE A 26 -12.07 2.23 -3.67
N THR A 27 -11.73 3.48 -3.96
CA THR A 27 -12.39 4.28 -4.98
C THR A 27 -11.40 4.63 -6.11
N ASN A 28 -11.81 4.41 -7.35
CA ASN A 28 -11.10 4.93 -8.53
C ASN A 28 -11.42 6.42 -8.66
N GLY A 29 -10.44 7.27 -8.34
CA GLY A 29 -10.62 8.71 -8.18
C GLY A 29 -11.40 9.04 -6.90
N PHE A 30 -10.91 9.98 -6.14
CA PHE A 30 -11.48 10.37 -4.85
C PHE A 30 -11.98 11.82 -4.90
N SER A 31 -13.14 12.05 -4.32
CA SER A 31 -13.70 13.38 -4.12
C SER A 31 -14.46 13.44 -2.78
N ALA A 32 -14.81 14.64 -2.32
CA ALA A 32 -15.60 14.81 -1.10
C ALA A 32 -16.98 14.15 -1.25
N GLU A 33 -17.59 14.29 -2.42
CA GLU A 33 -18.88 13.69 -2.73
C GLU A 33 -18.86 12.17 -2.61
N LYS A 34 -17.77 11.52 -3.10
CA LYS A 34 -17.61 10.08 -2.96
C LYS A 34 -17.46 9.63 -1.51
N LEU A 35 -16.80 10.43 -0.68
CA LEU A 35 -16.71 10.14 0.75
C LEU A 35 -18.10 10.26 1.40
N GLU A 36 -18.86 11.31 1.08
CA GLU A 36 -20.23 11.50 1.57
C GLU A 36 -21.15 10.34 1.13
N GLU A 37 -21.08 9.90 -0.14
CA GLU A 37 -21.82 8.74 -0.64
C GLU A 37 -21.52 7.45 0.15
N LEU A 38 -20.24 7.21 0.51
CA LEU A 38 -19.85 6.07 1.32
C LEU A 38 -20.40 6.18 2.75
N GLU A 39 -20.31 7.35 3.37
CA GLU A 39 -20.85 7.60 4.70
C GLU A 39 -22.40 7.46 4.72
N GLU A 40 -23.11 7.96 3.70
CA GLU A 40 -24.53 7.78 3.53
C GLU A 40 -24.92 6.31 3.33
N SER A 41 -24.05 5.49 2.75
CA SER A 41 -24.23 4.04 2.63
C SER A 41 -23.98 3.27 3.94
N GLY A 42 -23.59 3.97 5.00
CA GLY A 42 -23.34 3.40 6.33
C GLY A 42 -21.90 3.00 6.58
N ILE A 43 -20.97 3.36 5.69
CA ILE A 43 -19.54 3.13 5.85
C ILE A 43 -18.96 4.25 6.72
N GLU A 44 -18.57 3.94 7.94
CA GLU A 44 -17.92 4.90 8.84
C GLU A 44 -16.41 4.91 8.58
N ALA A 45 -15.95 5.87 7.78
CA ALA A 45 -14.53 6.03 7.46
C ALA A 45 -13.71 6.40 8.71
N VAL A 46 -12.68 5.61 9.01
CA VAL A 46 -11.73 5.85 10.10
C VAL A 46 -10.41 6.38 9.56
N ASN A 47 -9.92 5.80 8.48
CA ASN A 47 -8.71 6.24 7.80
C ASN A 47 -8.97 6.41 6.31
N VAL A 48 -8.37 7.44 5.71
CA VAL A 48 -8.43 7.70 4.27
C VAL A 48 -7.02 7.95 3.77
N PHE A 49 -6.58 7.14 2.81
CA PHE A 49 -5.29 7.26 2.14
C PHE A 49 -5.52 7.62 0.67
N ASN A 50 -4.99 8.75 0.26
CA ASN A 50 -5.12 9.24 -1.12
C ASN A 50 -3.74 9.36 -1.77
N PHE A 51 -3.20 8.24 -2.21
CA PHE A 51 -1.91 8.13 -2.90
C PHE A 51 -2.03 7.26 -4.16
N GLY A 52 -2.18 5.94 -4.00
CA GLY A 52 -2.42 4.96 -5.06
C GLY A 52 -1.18 4.55 -5.89
N PRO A 53 -1.41 3.80 -6.93
CA PRO A 53 -2.73 3.40 -7.45
C PRO A 53 -3.35 2.23 -6.68
N VAL A 54 -4.63 1.97 -6.93
CA VAL A 54 -5.27 0.70 -6.61
C VAL A 54 -4.56 -0.43 -7.37
N LEU A 55 -4.32 -1.56 -6.70
CA LEU A 55 -3.66 -2.74 -7.29
C LEU A 55 -4.65 -3.84 -7.60
N VAL A 56 -5.50 -4.17 -6.63
CA VAL A 56 -6.59 -5.15 -6.75
C VAL A 56 -7.86 -4.49 -6.23
N LEU A 57 -8.94 -4.64 -6.99
CA LEU A 57 -10.26 -4.14 -6.66
C LEU A 57 -11.26 -5.29 -6.81
N ASP A 58 -11.94 -5.65 -5.73
CA ASP A 58 -12.91 -6.74 -5.67
C ASP A 58 -12.37 -8.09 -6.21
N GLY A 59 -11.09 -8.36 -5.92
CA GLY A 59 -10.37 -9.54 -6.38
C GLY A 59 -9.77 -9.44 -7.80
N GLU A 60 -10.07 -8.37 -8.52
CA GLU A 60 -9.63 -8.20 -9.90
C GLU A 60 -8.35 -7.32 -9.98
N GLN A 61 -7.36 -7.80 -10.74
CA GLN A 61 -6.12 -7.05 -10.98
C GLN A 61 -6.40 -5.79 -11.80
N GLN A 62 -5.83 -4.67 -11.38
CA GLN A 62 -5.99 -3.39 -12.06
C GLN A 62 -4.86 -3.09 -13.07
N TYR A 63 -3.76 -3.85 -13.04
CA TYR A 63 -2.64 -3.70 -13.98
C TYR A 63 -2.15 -5.06 -14.48
N HIS A 64 -1.95 -5.18 -15.80
CA HIS A 64 -1.52 -6.41 -16.47
C HIS A 64 -0.21 -6.20 -17.23
N ARG A 65 0.51 -7.30 -17.51
CA ARG A 65 1.73 -7.28 -18.32
C ARG A 65 1.47 -6.74 -19.71
N GLY A 66 2.34 -5.83 -20.16
CA GLY A 66 2.22 -5.19 -21.47
C GLY A 66 1.34 -3.96 -21.50
N GLU A 67 0.60 -3.67 -20.45
CA GLU A 67 -0.16 -2.44 -20.32
C GLU A 67 0.72 -1.29 -19.83
N LYS A 68 0.44 -0.09 -20.32
CA LYS A 68 1.02 1.12 -19.79
C LYS A 68 0.16 1.58 -18.62
N ALA A 69 0.68 1.48 -17.41
CA ALA A 69 0.02 2.05 -16.25
C ALA A 69 -0.04 3.58 -16.39
N HIS A 70 -1.25 4.11 -16.48
CA HIS A 70 -1.53 5.54 -16.62
C HIS A 70 -1.69 6.22 -15.26
N TYR A 71 -0.66 6.15 -14.42
CA TYR A 71 -0.69 6.82 -13.13
C TYR A 71 0.41 7.88 -13.07
N THR A 72 0.04 9.11 -12.74
CA THR A 72 0.94 10.28 -12.90
C THR A 72 1.90 10.50 -11.74
N ASN A 73 1.61 9.98 -10.55
CA ASN A 73 2.37 10.30 -9.33
C ASN A 73 3.49 9.32 -9.00
N THR A 74 3.50 8.16 -9.60
CA THR A 74 4.57 7.17 -9.39
C THR A 74 5.08 6.73 -10.75
N SER A 75 6.33 6.33 -10.85
CA SER A 75 6.86 5.70 -12.06
C SER A 75 6.38 4.23 -12.13
N PRO A 76 5.12 3.96 -12.58
CA PRO A 76 4.50 2.65 -12.41
C PRO A 76 5.18 1.55 -13.22
N ASN A 77 5.82 1.92 -14.33
CA ASN A 77 6.51 1.00 -15.22
C ASN A 77 8.01 0.85 -14.90
N SER A 78 8.52 1.61 -13.93
CA SER A 78 9.90 1.52 -13.49
C SER A 78 10.01 0.75 -12.18
N PRO A 79 10.99 -0.15 -12.03
CA PRO A 79 11.26 -0.78 -10.76
C PRO A 79 11.61 0.27 -9.69
N ASN A 80 10.97 0.19 -8.55
CA ASN A 80 11.21 1.06 -7.40
C ASN A 80 10.93 0.28 -6.11
N PRO A 81 11.49 0.70 -4.97
CA PRO A 81 10.97 0.27 -3.67
C PRO A 81 9.49 0.61 -3.57
N ARG A 82 8.69 -0.32 -3.07
CA ARG A 82 7.23 -0.17 -2.98
C ARG A 82 6.75 -0.55 -1.59
N THR A 83 5.64 0.06 -1.22
CA THR A 83 4.87 -0.27 -0.02
C THR A 83 3.44 -0.51 -0.45
N ALA A 84 2.87 -1.63 -0.06
CA ALA A 84 1.49 -1.96 -0.35
C ALA A 84 0.80 -2.62 0.84
N ILE A 85 -0.52 -2.48 0.87
CA ILE A 85 -1.39 -3.08 1.86
C ILE A 85 -2.56 -3.74 1.12
N GLY A 86 -2.96 -4.93 1.57
CA GLY A 86 -4.11 -5.64 1.02
C GLY A 86 -4.97 -6.24 2.10
N GLN A 87 -6.23 -6.47 1.79
CA GLN A 87 -7.18 -7.22 2.59
C GLN A 87 -7.51 -8.53 1.87
N LEU A 88 -7.39 -9.65 2.60
CA LEU A 88 -7.72 -10.99 2.11
C LEU A 88 -9.13 -11.41 2.54
N GLY A 89 -9.56 -10.95 3.71
CA GLY A 89 -10.85 -11.21 4.32
C GLY A 89 -11.07 -10.32 5.53
N PRO A 90 -12.17 -10.45 6.26
CA PRO A 90 -12.45 -9.66 7.44
C PRO A 90 -11.31 -9.74 8.45
N LEU A 91 -10.70 -8.60 8.78
CA LEU A 91 -9.56 -8.47 9.71
C LEU A 91 -8.32 -9.31 9.31
N GLU A 92 -8.20 -9.69 8.05
CA GLU A 92 -7.05 -10.40 7.51
C GLU A 92 -6.33 -9.54 6.47
N TYR A 93 -5.07 -9.19 6.75
CA TYR A 93 -4.33 -8.21 5.96
C TYR A 93 -2.97 -8.72 5.50
N LEU A 94 -2.54 -8.24 4.35
CA LEU A 94 -1.20 -8.45 3.79
C LEU A 94 -0.48 -7.11 3.71
N MET A 95 0.67 -7.00 4.37
CA MET A 95 1.56 -5.85 4.25
C MET A 95 2.79 -6.25 3.44
N VAL A 96 3.14 -5.47 2.43
CA VAL A 96 4.25 -5.75 1.52
C VAL A 96 5.15 -4.55 1.38
N VAL A 97 6.46 -4.78 1.52
CA VAL A 97 7.50 -3.85 1.09
C VAL A 97 8.44 -4.54 0.12
N THR A 98 8.93 -3.82 -0.85
CA THR A 98 10.01 -4.28 -1.72
C THR A 98 11.18 -3.33 -1.64
N ASP A 99 12.37 -3.86 -1.36
CA ASP A 99 13.61 -3.10 -1.45
C ASP A 99 13.96 -2.79 -2.91
N GLY A 100 14.77 -1.79 -3.10
CA GLY A 100 15.26 -1.42 -4.42
C GLY A 100 16.26 -0.28 -4.32
N ARG A 101 16.68 0.26 -5.49
CA ARG A 101 17.67 1.35 -5.58
C ARG A 101 18.87 1.09 -4.67
N GLU A 102 20.01 0.93 -5.17
CA GLU A 102 21.27 0.86 -4.40
C GLU A 102 21.36 -0.20 -3.27
N VAL A 103 20.29 -0.95 -3.00
CA VAL A 103 20.35 -2.11 -2.10
C VAL A 103 21.09 -3.22 -2.81
N GLN A 104 22.12 -3.74 -2.18
CA GLN A 104 22.92 -4.83 -2.71
C GLN A 104 22.93 -6.00 -1.72
N SER A 105 22.80 -7.19 -2.23
CA SER A 105 22.96 -8.42 -1.47
C SER A 105 24.20 -9.17 -1.95
N PRO A 106 25.01 -9.73 -1.04
CA PRO A 106 26.15 -10.54 -1.43
C PRO A 106 25.68 -11.81 -2.14
N LEU A 107 26.42 -12.21 -3.16
CA LEU A 107 26.25 -13.48 -3.85
C LEU A 107 27.25 -14.51 -3.32
N PRO A 108 26.94 -15.82 -3.45
CA PRO A 108 27.82 -16.90 -3.00
C PRO A 108 29.20 -16.90 -3.68
N ASP A 109 29.30 -16.32 -4.88
CA ASP A 109 30.55 -16.19 -5.66
C ASP A 109 31.36 -14.94 -5.30
N GLY A 110 30.95 -14.19 -4.27
CA GLY A 110 31.60 -12.94 -3.83
C GLY A 110 31.15 -11.70 -4.60
N GLY A 111 30.26 -11.84 -5.57
CA GLY A 111 29.64 -10.71 -6.26
C GLY A 111 28.53 -10.06 -5.41
N THR A 112 27.86 -9.06 -5.98
CA THR A 112 26.70 -8.42 -5.38
C THR A 112 25.54 -8.40 -6.36
N ARG A 113 24.32 -8.62 -5.83
CA ARG A 113 23.09 -8.43 -6.58
C ARG A 113 22.48 -7.09 -6.23
N GLN A 114 22.23 -6.26 -7.24
CA GLN A 114 21.48 -5.04 -7.06
C GLN A 114 19.97 -5.33 -7.04
N HIS A 115 19.29 -4.81 -6.03
CA HIS A 115 17.83 -4.86 -5.96
C HIS A 115 17.28 -3.62 -6.67
N LEU A 116 16.46 -3.85 -7.68
CA LEU A 116 15.85 -2.76 -8.46
C LEU A 116 14.48 -2.34 -7.91
N GLY A 117 13.89 -3.15 -7.02
CA GLY A 117 12.50 -3.02 -6.61
C GLY A 117 11.56 -3.70 -7.59
N CYS A 118 10.31 -3.30 -7.60
CA CYS A 118 9.31 -3.86 -8.53
C CYS A 118 8.50 -2.77 -9.24
N THR A 119 7.90 -3.14 -10.38
CA THR A 119 6.92 -2.31 -11.08
C THR A 119 5.57 -2.40 -10.39
N ILE A 120 4.64 -1.50 -10.70
CA ILE A 120 3.24 -1.61 -10.23
C ILE A 120 2.59 -2.89 -10.75
N VAL A 121 2.86 -3.27 -12.00
CA VAL A 121 2.35 -4.53 -12.57
C VAL A 121 2.81 -5.74 -11.74
N THR A 122 4.11 -5.83 -11.45
CA THR A 122 4.66 -6.93 -10.65
C THR A 122 4.07 -6.95 -9.23
N LEU A 123 3.89 -5.78 -8.63
CA LEU A 123 3.28 -5.66 -7.30
C LEU A 123 1.80 -6.09 -7.33
N THR A 124 1.06 -5.69 -8.37
CA THR A 124 -0.34 -6.11 -8.58
C THR A 124 -0.45 -7.63 -8.73
N GLU A 125 0.38 -8.24 -9.59
CA GLU A 125 0.43 -9.70 -9.76
C GLU A 125 0.73 -10.41 -8.43
N PHE A 126 1.65 -9.85 -7.63
CA PHE A 126 2.01 -10.41 -6.32
C PHE A 126 0.81 -10.36 -5.37
N MET A 127 0.18 -9.18 -5.20
CA MET A 127 -0.97 -9.02 -4.29
C MET A 127 -2.14 -9.94 -4.71
N ALA A 128 -2.42 -10.03 -6.00
CA ALA A 128 -3.46 -10.92 -6.52
C ALA A 128 -3.14 -12.40 -6.30
N SER A 129 -1.86 -12.81 -6.39
CA SER A 129 -1.45 -14.19 -6.12
C SER A 129 -1.69 -14.64 -4.69
N TYR A 130 -1.81 -13.71 -3.75
CA TYR A 130 -2.22 -13.93 -2.36
C TYR A 130 -3.74 -13.81 -2.16
N HIS A 131 -4.51 -13.70 -3.25
CA HIS A 131 -5.97 -13.60 -3.21
C HIS A 131 -6.49 -12.39 -2.45
N CYS A 132 -5.76 -11.26 -2.49
CA CYS A 132 -6.29 -10.01 -1.95
C CYS A 132 -7.62 -9.67 -2.63
N ILE A 133 -8.63 -9.36 -1.82
CA ILE A 133 -9.91 -8.82 -2.30
C ILE A 133 -9.73 -7.34 -2.67
N GLN A 134 -9.01 -6.62 -1.81
CA GLN A 134 -8.64 -5.22 -2.01
C GLN A 134 -7.13 -5.06 -1.83
N ALA A 135 -6.44 -4.33 -2.70
CA ALA A 135 -5.03 -4.00 -2.50
C ALA A 135 -4.67 -2.63 -3.05
N TYR A 136 -3.83 -1.92 -2.30
CA TYR A 136 -3.53 -0.52 -2.54
C TYR A 136 -2.03 -0.22 -2.38
N ASN A 137 -1.48 0.57 -3.31
CA ASN A 137 -0.09 1.05 -3.23
C ASN A 137 -0.02 2.34 -2.41
N LEU A 138 0.91 2.37 -1.48
CA LEU A 138 1.22 3.52 -0.64
C LEU A 138 2.48 4.24 -1.13
N ASP A 139 2.93 5.29 -0.42
CA ASP A 139 4.21 5.92 -0.72
C ASP A 139 5.35 4.90 -0.60
N GLY A 140 6.25 4.95 -1.55
CA GLY A 140 7.35 4.02 -1.70
C GLY A 140 8.70 4.74 -1.82
N GLY A 141 9.61 4.15 -2.59
CA GLY A 141 10.93 4.73 -2.79
C GLY A 141 11.69 4.93 -1.48
N ASN A 142 12.11 6.15 -1.20
CA ASN A 142 12.85 6.50 0.03
C ASN A 142 11.99 6.49 1.30
N SER A 143 10.66 6.29 1.18
CA SER A 143 9.75 6.16 2.32
C SER A 143 9.41 4.69 2.64
N THR A 144 9.87 3.75 1.81
CA THR A 144 9.61 2.31 2.01
C THR A 144 10.27 1.82 3.29
N ALA A 145 9.46 1.43 4.27
CA ALA A 145 9.91 0.87 5.53
C ALA A 145 8.90 -0.15 6.05
N MET A 146 9.40 -1.20 6.67
CA MET A 146 8.61 -2.14 7.46
C MET A 146 9.38 -2.48 8.73
N TYR A 147 8.69 -2.41 9.84
CA TYR A 147 9.21 -2.85 11.13
C TYR A 147 8.33 -3.97 11.66
N PHE A 148 8.94 -5.07 12.06
CA PHE A 148 8.24 -6.23 12.60
C PHE A 148 9.16 -6.96 13.60
N ASP A 149 8.62 -7.43 14.70
CA ASP A 149 9.30 -8.23 15.73
C ASP A 149 10.69 -7.68 16.11
N GLY A 150 10.76 -6.38 16.41
CA GLY A 150 11.99 -5.73 16.86
C GLY A 150 13.01 -5.44 15.75
N GLY A 151 12.68 -5.70 14.48
CA GLY A 151 13.58 -5.51 13.34
C GLY A 151 13.00 -4.65 12.21
N THR A 152 13.88 -4.00 11.46
CA THR A 152 13.54 -3.29 10.22
C THR A 152 13.82 -4.20 9.04
N PHE A 153 12.79 -4.44 8.21
CA PHE A 153 12.86 -5.35 7.06
C PHE A 153 13.16 -4.67 5.73
N SER A 154 13.13 -3.34 5.67
CA SER A 154 13.49 -2.60 4.48
C SER A 154 14.71 -1.74 4.73
N THR A 155 15.64 -1.73 3.79
CA THR A 155 16.83 -0.90 3.79
C THR A 155 16.72 0.30 2.85
N SER A 156 15.57 0.47 2.21
CA SER A 156 15.32 1.55 1.23
C SER A 156 15.03 2.90 1.87
N VAL A 157 14.74 2.94 3.18
CA VAL A 157 14.46 4.19 3.91
C VAL A 157 15.68 5.10 3.91
N ARG A 158 15.50 6.31 3.38
CA ARG A 158 16.55 7.33 3.30
C ARG A 158 16.09 8.71 3.76
N ARG A 159 14.89 8.79 4.30
CA ARG A 159 14.31 10.04 4.85
C ARG A 159 13.43 9.74 6.04
N GLY A 160 13.18 10.73 6.88
CA GLY A 160 12.17 10.63 7.92
C GLY A 160 10.78 10.47 7.29
N VAL A 161 9.97 9.60 7.86
CA VAL A 161 8.54 9.45 7.57
C VAL A 161 7.76 10.10 8.70
N THR A 162 6.63 10.73 8.38
CA THR A 162 5.83 11.53 9.33
C THR A 162 4.71 10.72 9.97
N ASP A 163 4.34 9.62 9.35
CA ASP A 163 3.22 8.77 9.72
C ASP A 163 3.52 7.31 9.38
N ILE A 164 2.88 6.41 10.07
CA ILE A 164 2.99 4.96 9.89
C ILE A 164 1.61 4.34 9.90
N ILE A 165 1.46 3.22 9.19
CA ILE A 165 0.33 2.31 9.34
C ILE A 165 0.81 1.16 10.22
N TYR A 166 0.03 0.79 11.23
CA TYR A 166 0.34 -0.36 12.05
C TYR A 166 -0.91 -1.20 12.31
N PHE A 167 -0.69 -2.48 12.52
CA PHE A 167 -1.71 -3.43 12.95
C PHE A 167 -1.33 -3.96 14.32
N ALA A 168 -2.32 -4.04 15.19
CA ALA A 168 -2.17 -4.63 16.51
C ALA A 168 -3.23 -5.72 16.69
N THR A 169 -2.85 -6.84 17.28
CA THR A 169 -3.82 -7.84 17.72
C THR A 169 -4.34 -7.48 19.09
N LEU A 170 -5.62 -7.73 19.35
CA LEU A 170 -6.21 -7.65 20.69
C LEU A 170 -6.00 -8.96 21.47
N ALA A 171 -5.23 -9.90 20.94
CA ALA A 171 -4.90 -11.13 21.65
C ALA A 171 -4.10 -10.80 22.91
N ASP A 172 -4.58 -11.26 24.05
CA ASP A 172 -3.87 -11.14 25.31
C ASP A 172 -2.52 -11.89 25.20
N PRO A 173 -1.36 -11.22 25.37
CA PRO A 173 -0.07 -11.90 25.30
C PRO A 173 0.18 -12.88 26.44
N GLY A 174 -0.82 -13.17 27.25
CA GLY A 174 -0.74 -13.98 28.48
C GLY A 174 -1.39 -15.38 28.41
N ASN A 175 -1.76 -15.87 27.23
CA ASN A 175 -2.26 -17.27 27.11
C ASN A 175 -1.39 -18.07 26.16
#